data_6f459c07a454380c2e2f8aa86e4068be
#
_entry.id   6f459c07a454380c2e2f8aa86e4068be
#
_cell.length_a   1.000
_cell.length_b   1.000
_cell.length_c   1.000
_cell.angle_alpha   90.00
_cell.angle_beta   90.00
_cell.angle_gamma   90.00
#
_symmetry.space_group_name_H-M   'P 1'
#
loop_
_entity.id
_entity.type
_entity.pdbx_description
1 polymer ?
#
loop_
_entity_poly.entity_id
_entity_poly.type
_entity_poly.pdbx_seq_one_letter_code
_entity_poly.pdbx_strand_id
1 'polypeptide(L)'
;LANILNTLDVEEHFGYMQSTRDFHFNAYDIFSSLVFARAVSPLSKHKTFHDILPSLFKPVDFSYDQLLDAVEFIGSEYEKFVEIFTVATRENFGIETKHTYFDCTNFYFEIDKENRFQRKGPSKEGRHDPIVGLGLLLDSNMIPIGMKMYPGNESEKPVLRKTIQDLKKQNNIDGRTIQIADKGLNCARNILEAIDHCDGYIFSKSVKQLSETERTWVLLENDYTPVYDGSGEID
;
A
#
# COMPACT_ATOMS: atom_id res chain seq x y z
N LEU A 1 -4.88 11.51 -14.19
CA LEU A 1 -3.68 11.40 -13.33
C LEU A 1 -3.01 12.77 -13.17
N ALA A 2 -2.69 13.50 -14.25
CA ALA A 2 -2.06 14.83 -14.15
C ALA A 2 -2.84 15.77 -13.21
N ASN A 3 -4.17 15.86 -13.38
CA ASN A 3 -4.99 16.69 -12.49
C ASN A 3 -4.90 16.27 -11.00
N ILE A 4 -4.78 14.99 -10.70
CA ILE A 4 -4.58 14.51 -9.33
C ILE A 4 -3.22 14.96 -8.80
N LEU A 5 -2.15 14.78 -9.58
CA LEU A 5 -0.82 15.23 -9.17
C LEU A 5 -0.76 16.74 -8.94
N ASN A 6 -1.43 17.53 -9.80
CA ASN A 6 -1.55 18.97 -9.63
C ASN A 6 -2.37 19.36 -8.39
N THR A 7 -3.50 18.68 -8.12
CA THR A 7 -4.32 18.94 -6.93
C THR A 7 -3.55 18.64 -5.63
N LEU A 8 -2.62 17.69 -5.68
CA LEU A 8 -1.77 17.32 -4.54
C LEU A 8 -0.46 18.12 -4.48
N ASP A 9 -0.26 19.11 -5.32
CA ASP A 9 0.93 19.97 -5.41
C ASP A 9 2.26 19.19 -5.45
N VAL A 10 2.23 17.99 -6.09
CA VAL A 10 3.35 17.05 -6.08
C VAL A 10 4.60 17.65 -6.71
N GLU A 11 4.45 18.46 -7.77
CA GLU A 11 5.57 19.12 -8.44
C GLU A 11 6.32 20.09 -7.51
N GLU A 12 5.59 20.90 -6.73
CA GLU A 12 6.17 21.83 -5.78
C GLU A 12 6.96 21.11 -4.69
N HIS A 13 6.39 20.04 -4.14
CA HIS A 13 7.07 19.20 -3.14
C HIS A 13 8.36 18.57 -3.68
N PHE A 14 8.33 18.04 -4.91
CA PHE A 14 9.53 17.54 -5.57
C PHE A 14 10.57 18.62 -5.77
N GLY A 15 10.17 19.82 -6.22
CA GLY A 15 11.04 20.98 -6.38
C GLY A 15 11.76 21.34 -5.08
N TYR A 16 11.03 21.41 -3.98
CA TYR A 16 11.61 21.67 -2.67
C TYR A 16 12.61 20.57 -2.25
N MET A 17 12.23 19.30 -2.33
CA MET A 17 13.10 18.19 -1.93
C MET A 17 14.33 18.06 -2.81
N GLN A 18 14.19 18.31 -4.12
CA GLN A 18 15.27 18.27 -5.08
C GLN A 18 16.25 19.44 -4.89
N SER A 19 15.80 20.61 -4.43
CA SER A 19 16.63 21.81 -4.26
C SER A 19 17.82 21.61 -3.31
N THR A 20 17.76 20.60 -2.45
CA THR A 20 18.84 20.21 -1.54
C THR A 20 19.82 19.21 -2.15
N ARG A 21 19.65 18.83 -3.43
CA ARG A 21 20.44 17.83 -4.15
C ARG A 21 21.07 18.45 -5.39
N ASP A 22 22.20 17.89 -5.80
CA ASP A 22 22.91 18.30 -7.01
C ASP A 22 22.40 17.48 -8.22
N PHE A 23 21.13 17.70 -8.60
CA PHE A 23 20.53 17.07 -9.78
C PHE A 23 20.58 17.99 -10.99
N HIS A 24 20.96 17.41 -12.14
CA HIS A 24 20.91 18.07 -13.44
C HIS A 24 19.68 17.69 -14.28
N PHE A 25 18.63 17.17 -13.60
CA PHE A 25 17.37 16.75 -14.22
C PHE A 25 16.19 17.06 -13.29
N ASN A 26 14.97 17.08 -13.82
CA ASN A 26 13.76 17.26 -13.03
C ASN A 26 13.23 15.90 -12.53
N ALA A 27 13.35 15.63 -11.22
CA ALA A 27 12.88 14.39 -10.64
C ALA A 27 11.36 14.22 -10.69
N TYR A 28 10.57 15.31 -10.67
CA TYR A 28 9.13 15.26 -10.85
C TYR A 28 8.73 14.79 -12.25
N ASP A 29 9.42 15.25 -13.30
CA ASP A 29 9.14 14.80 -14.67
C ASP A 29 9.36 13.29 -14.82
N ILE A 30 10.41 12.76 -14.18
CA ILE A 30 10.67 11.34 -14.17
C ILE A 30 9.60 10.59 -13.36
N PHE A 31 9.27 11.07 -12.16
CA PHE A 31 8.23 10.48 -11.31
C PHE A 31 6.88 10.43 -12.03
N SER A 32 6.40 11.57 -12.55
CA SER A 32 5.11 11.65 -13.24
C SER A 32 5.07 10.74 -14.47
N SER A 33 6.16 10.69 -15.23
CA SER A 33 6.31 9.80 -16.39
C SER A 33 6.20 8.32 -15.99
N LEU A 34 6.86 7.92 -14.90
CA LEU A 34 6.77 6.56 -14.37
C LEU A 34 5.36 6.22 -13.86
N VAL A 35 4.67 7.16 -13.20
CA VAL A 35 3.27 6.99 -12.76
C VAL A 35 2.35 6.78 -13.95
N PHE A 36 2.48 7.60 -15.00
CA PHE A 36 1.66 7.47 -16.21
C PHE A 36 1.96 6.16 -16.95
N ALA A 37 3.22 5.82 -17.12
CA ALA A 37 3.63 4.57 -17.74
C ALA A 37 3.11 3.35 -16.95
N ARG A 38 3.16 3.39 -15.62
CA ARG A 38 2.66 2.30 -14.76
C ARG A 38 1.15 2.11 -14.88
N ALA A 39 0.40 3.19 -15.04
CA ALA A 39 -1.05 3.14 -15.24
C ALA A 39 -1.45 2.57 -16.62
N VAL A 40 -0.61 2.79 -17.64
CA VAL A 40 -0.85 2.29 -19.00
C VAL A 40 -0.38 0.84 -19.15
N SER A 41 0.84 0.55 -18.70
CA SER A 41 1.45 -0.79 -18.84
C SER A 41 2.52 -1.01 -17.77
N PRO A 42 2.23 -1.84 -16.74
CA PRO A 42 3.17 -2.10 -15.65
C PRO A 42 4.30 -3.04 -16.10
N LEU A 43 5.44 -2.46 -16.47
CA LEU A 43 6.65 -3.17 -16.89
C LEU A 43 7.85 -2.89 -15.97
N SER A 44 8.96 -3.59 -16.20
CA SER A 44 10.25 -3.26 -15.57
C SER A 44 10.70 -1.86 -15.97
N LYS A 45 11.52 -1.19 -15.14
CA LYS A 45 12.02 0.17 -15.42
C LYS A 45 12.70 0.28 -16.78
N HIS A 46 13.50 -0.75 -17.15
CA HIS A 46 14.17 -0.81 -18.45
C HIS A 46 13.14 -0.82 -19.61
N LYS A 47 12.18 -1.74 -19.58
CA LYS A 47 11.13 -1.80 -20.61
C LYS A 47 10.23 -0.55 -20.58
N THR A 48 9.91 -0.02 -19.40
CA THR A 48 9.15 1.22 -19.29
C THR A 48 9.87 2.35 -20.03
N PHE A 49 11.19 2.52 -19.81
CA PHE A 49 11.97 3.58 -20.43
C PHE A 49 12.07 3.41 -21.96
N HIS A 50 12.37 2.20 -22.44
CA HIS A 50 12.63 1.96 -23.87
C HIS A 50 11.35 1.75 -24.71
N ASP A 51 10.32 1.13 -24.14
CA ASP A 51 9.16 0.68 -24.91
C ASP A 51 7.92 1.55 -24.67
N ILE A 52 7.70 2.07 -23.43
CA ILE A 52 6.48 2.78 -23.06
C ILE A 52 6.65 4.31 -23.13
N LEU A 53 7.68 4.86 -22.49
CA LEU A 53 7.84 6.32 -22.43
C LEU A 53 7.93 6.99 -23.81
N PRO A 54 8.58 6.41 -24.83
CA PRO A 54 8.58 6.99 -26.18
C PRO A 54 7.18 7.07 -26.83
N SER A 55 6.24 6.25 -26.35
CA SER A 55 4.86 6.21 -26.86
C SER A 55 3.92 7.14 -26.09
N LEU A 56 4.36 7.73 -24.98
CA LEU A 56 3.57 8.72 -24.24
C LEU A 56 3.61 10.09 -24.95
N PHE A 57 2.58 10.92 -24.70
CA PHE A 57 2.45 12.23 -25.35
C PHE A 57 3.56 13.21 -25.00
N LYS A 58 4.21 13.06 -23.86
CA LYS A 58 5.29 13.93 -23.40
C LYS A 58 6.62 13.38 -23.93
N PRO A 59 7.45 14.19 -24.61
CA PRO A 59 8.80 13.78 -24.96
C PRO A 59 9.58 13.38 -23.70
N VAL A 60 10.41 12.33 -23.81
CA VAL A 60 11.31 11.92 -22.74
C VAL A 60 12.57 12.77 -22.84
N ASP A 61 12.75 13.68 -21.88
CA ASP A 61 13.89 14.60 -21.84
C ASP A 61 14.89 14.25 -20.72
N PHE A 62 15.05 12.96 -20.48
CA PHE A 62 16.01 12.41 -19.50
C PHE A 62 16.55 11.06 -19.95
N SER A 63 17.75 10.73 -19.48
CA SER A 63 18.41 9.45 -19.76
C SER A 63 17.89 8.34 -18.85
N TYR A 64 18.23 7.08 -19.18
CA TYR A 64 17.91 5.93 -18.32
C TYR A 64 18.67 5.99 -16.98
N ASP A 65 19.91 6.49 -16.96
CA ASP A 65 20.68 6.68 -15.72
C ASP A 65 20.03 7.72 -14.82
N GLN A 66 19.57 8.85 -15.37
CA GLN A 66 18.80 9.85 -14.62
C GLN A 66 17.49 9.29 -14.06
N LEU A 67 16.82 8.38 -14.80
CA LEU A 67 15.65 7.67 -14.28
C LEU A 67 16.02 6.80 -13.05
N LEU A 68 17.15 6.10 -13.10
CA LEU A 68 17.60 5.27 -11.97
C LEU A 68 17.97 6.15 -10.76
N ASP A 69 18.65 7.27 -10.98
CA ASP A 69 19.00 8.24 -9.93
C ASP A 69 17.75 8.84 -9.28
N ALA A 70 16.72 9.16 -10.07
CA ALA A 70 15.43 9.63 -9.56
C ALA A 70 14.72 8.56 -8.72
N VAL A 71 14.74 7.30 -9.14
CA VAL A 71 14.16 6.19 -8.39
C VAL A 71 14.91 5.98 -7.06
N GLU A 72 16.23 6.09 -7.04
CA GLU A 72 17.04 6.02 -5.82
C GLU A 72 16.73 7.17 -4.88
N PHE A 73 16.63 8.39 -5.41
CA PHE A 73 16.22 9.57 -4.64
C PHE A 73 14.85 9.38 -3.97
N ILE A 74 13.84 9.00 -4.74
CA ILE A 74 12.48 8.74 -4.22
C ILE A 74 12.51 7.64 -3.16
N GLY A 75 13.28 6.58 -3.39
CA GLY A 75 13.43 5.49 -2.43
C GLY A 75 14.14 5.89 -1.15
N SER A 76 15.15 6.76 -1.23
CA SER A 76 15.88 7.26 -0.06
C SER A 76 15.05 8.20 0.82
N GLU A 77 14.10 8.93 0.23
CA GLU A 77 13.21 9.88 0.88
C GLU A 77 11.76 9.34 1.01
N TYR A 78 11.59 8.01 0.89
CA TYR A 78 10.28 7.39 0.78
C TYR A 78 9.32 7.77 1.92
N GLU A 79 9.80 7.88 3.16
CA GLU A 79 8.96 8.24 4.31
C GLU A 79 8.40 9.66 4.18
N LYS A 80 9.21 10.61 3.67
CA LYS A 80 8.76 11.98 3.39
C LYS A 80 7.74 12.02 2.26
N PHE A 81 7.95 11.24 1.19
CA PHE A 81 6.95 11.16 0.12
C PHE A 81 5.62 10.60 0.61
N VAL A 82 5.65 9.55 1.42
CA VAL A 82 4.42 9.01 2.03
C VAL A 82 3.72 10.06 2.89
N GLU A 83 4.46 10.81 3.70
CA GLU A 83 3.91 11.91 4.51
C GLU A 83 3.29 13.01 3.65
N ILE A 84 4.01 13.50 2.62
CA ILE A 84 3.52 14.51 1.67
C ILE A 84 2.20 14.05 1.03
N PHE A 85 2.16 12.84 0.48
CA PHE A 85 0.93 12.32 -0.13
C PHE A 85 -0.22 12.19 0.86
N THR A 86 0.05 11.73 2.08
CA THR A 86 -0.98 11.60 3.13
C THR A 86 -1.53 12.96 3.55
N VAL A 87 -0.66 13.95 3.76
CA VAL A 87 -1.06 15.31 4.15
C VAL A 87 -1.85 15.97 3.01
N ALA A 88 -1.33 15.97 1.79
CA ALA A 88 -1.99 16.57 0.64
C ALA A 88 -3.34 15.90 0.33
N THR A 89 -3.44 14.57 0.48
CA THR A 89 -4.72 13.86 0.33
C THR A 89 -5.73 14.30 1.38
N ARG A 90 -5.32 14.43 2.65
CA ARG A 90 -6.19 14.89 3.72
C ARG A 90 -6.70 16.31 3.48
N GLU A 91 -5.82 17.22 3.06
CA GLU A 91 -6.16 18.63 2.85
C GLU A 91 -7.08 18.84 1.66
N ASN A 92 -6.90 18.08 0.57
CA ASN A 92 -7.64 18.26 -0.67
C ASN A 92 -8.91 17.42 -0.78
N PHE A 93 -8.91 16.20 -0.18
CA PHE A 93 -10.02 15.24 -0.33
C PHE A 93 -10.68 14.88 1.00
N GLY A 94 -10.07 15.25 2.12
CA GLY A 94 -10.45 14.75 3.43
C GLY A 94 -10.03 13.31 3.67
N ILE A 95 -10.12 12.86 4.91
CA ILE A 95 -9.86 11.46 5.30
C ILE A 95 -11.01 11.03 6.22
N GLU A 96 -11.69 9.96 5.84
CA GLU A 96 -12.77 9.35 6.65
C GLU A 96 -12.26 8.04 7.27
N THR A 97 -11.98 8.08 8.57
CA THR A 97 -11.33 6.96 9.30
C THR A 97 -12.27 6.12 10.15
N LYS A 98 -13.59 6.26 9.96
CA LYS A 98 -14.57 5.42 10.67
C LYS A 98 -14.32 3.93 10.43
N HIS A 99 -13.97 3.57 9.20
CA HIS A 99 -13.51 2.25 8.81
C HIS A 99 -12.15 2.40 8.12
N THR A 100 -11.25 1.48 8.40
CA THR A 100 -9.93 1.43 7.74
C THR A 100 -9.67 0.03 7.23
N TYR A 101 -9.18 -0.06 6.01
CA TYR A 101 -8.87 -1.32 5.35
C TYR A 101 -7.35 -1.47 5.27
N PHE A 102 -6.84 -2.59 5.72
CA PHE A 102 -5.41 -2.87 5.66
C PHE A 102 -5.15 -4.21 4.99
N ASP A 103 -4.28 -4.18 4.01
CA ASP A 103 -3.77 -5.40 3.37
C ASP A 103 -2.26 -5.32 3.16
N CYS A 104 -1.64 -6.49 3.08
CA CYS A 104 -0.23 -6.65 2.78
C CYS A 104 -0.07 -7.37 1.45
N THR A 105 0.89 -6.91 0.67
CA THR A 105 1.39 -7.62 -0.50
C THR A 105 2.91 -7.75 -0.44
N ASN A 106 3.49 -8.54 -1.33
CA ASN A 106 4.93 -8.60 -1.46
C ASN A 106 5.36 -8.56 -2.93
N PHE A 107 6.54 -7.99 -3.14
CA PHE A 107 7.22 -7.93 -4.42
C PHE A 107 8.44 -8.82 -4.36
N TYR A 108 8.62 -9.69 -5.34
CA TYR A 108 9.82 -10.53 -5.48
C TYR A 108 10.87 -9.86 -6.35
N PHE A 109 12.11 -10.24 -6.10
CA PHE A 109 13.27 -9.74 -6.82
C PHE A 109 14.14 -10.93 -7.25
N GLU A 110 14.36 -11.07 -8.54
CA GLU A 110 15.26 -12.08 -9.12
C GLU A 110 16.72 -11.65 -8.92
N ILE A 111 17.21 -11.79 -7.70
CA ILE A 111 18.57 -11.44 -7.27
C ILE A 111 19.20 -12.57 -6.48
N ASP A 112 20.51 -12.75 -6.62
CA ASP A 112 21.24 -13.83 -5.93
C ASP A 112 21.53 -13.52 -4.46
N LYS A 113 21.68 -12.24 -4.11
CA LYS A 113 22.08 -11.81 -2.77
C LYS A 113 20.99 -11.02 -2.09
N GLU A 114 20.71 -11.41 -0.86
CA GLU A 114 19.82 -10.64 0.02
C GLU A 114 20.46 -9.33 0.48
N ASN A 115 19.63 -8.34 0.77
CA ASN A 115 20.04 -7.09 1.42
C ASN A 115 19.16 -6.80 2.64
N ARG A 116 19.18 -5.57 3.16
CA ARG A 116 18.42 -5.20 4.35
C ARG A 116 16.90 -5.42 4.20
N PHE A 117 16.33 -5.15 3.02
CA PHE A 117 14.89 -5.23 2.74
C PHE A 117 14.52 -6.46 1.92
N GLN A 118 15.32 -6.76 0.90
CA GLN A 118 15.11 -7.90 0.00
C GLN A 118 15.56 -9.17 0.71
N ARG A 119 14.63 -9.83 1.39
CA ARG A 119 14.86 -11.02 2.21
C ARG A 119 13.99 -12.17 1.75
N LYS A 120 14.52 -13.39 1.84
CA LYS A 120 13.72 -14.60 1.62
C LYS A 120 12.74 -14.77 2.76
N GLY A 121 11.47 -14.99 2.40
CA GLY A 121 10.38 -15.11 3.36
C GLY A 121 9.16 -15.79 2.76
N PRO A 122 8.04 -15.86 3.49
CA PRO A 122 6.81 -16.45 3.00
C PRO A 122 6.24 -15.63 1.85
N SER A 123 6.50 -16.09 0.62
CA SER A 123 5.96 -15.47 -0.60
C SER A 123 4.51 -15.90 -0.84
N LYS A 124 3.63 -14.95 -1.16
CA LYS A 124 2.24 -15.23 -1.56
C LYS A 124 2.16 -16.03 -2.87
N GLU A 125 3.18 -15.93 -3.71
CA GLU A 125 3.29 -16.64 -4.98
C GLU A 125 4.06 -17.98 -4.88
N GLY A 126 4.52 -18.37 -3.67
CA GLY A 126 5.27 -19.60 -3.44
C GLY A 126 6.69 -19.59 -4.04
N ARG A 127 7.25 -18.41 -4.35
CA ARG A 127 8.60 -18.25 -4.86
C ARG A 127 9.66 -18.29 -3.76
N HIS A 128 10.87 -18.68 -4.12
CA HIS A 128 12.03 -18.69 -3.23
C HIS A 128 12.95 -17.47 -3.38
N ASP A 129 12.57 -16.53 -4.25
CA ASP A 129 13.31 -15.30 -4.46
C ASP A 129 13.17 -14.35 -3.25
N PRO A 130 14.15 -13.47 -2.99
CA PRO A 130 14.01 -12.44 -1.99
C PRO A 130 12.80 -11.53 -2.29
N ILE A 131 12.05 -11.21 -1.25
CA ILE A 131 10.84 -10.37 -1.34
C ILE A 131 10.98 -9.13 -0.47
N VAL A 132 10.17 -8.13 -0.77
CA VAL A 132 9.90 -6.95 0.08
C VAL A 132 8.41 -6.91 0.34
N GLY A 133 8.02 -6.80 1.58
CA GLY A 133 6.63 -6.63 1.97
C GLY A 133 6.18 -5.18 1.88
N LEU A 134 4.92 -4.96 1.52
CA LEU A 134 4.23 -3.68 1.50
C LEU A 134 2.90 -3.82 2.21
N GLY A 135 2.69 -3.06 3.29
CA GLY A 135 1.40 -2.85 3.91
C GLY A 135 0.78 -1.55 3.42
N LEU A 136 -0.47 -1.59 3.01
CA LEU A 136 -1.24 -0.42 2.56
C LEU A 136 -2.46 -0.24 3.45
N LEU A 137 -2.66 0.98 3.95
CA LEU A 137 -3.85 1.37 4.70
C LEU A 137 -4.71 2.30 3.85
N LEU A 138 -6.00 1.98 3.78
CA LEU A 138 -7.01 2.77 3.10
C LEU A 138 -8.01 3.32 4.13
N ASP A 139 -8.58 4.46 3.83
CA ASP A 139 -9.69 5.03 4.58
C ASP A 139 -11.06 4.42 4.19
N SER A 140 -12.16 4.92 4.76
CA SER A 140 -13.52 4.45 4.47
C SER A 140 -13.93 4.60 3.00
N ASN A 141 -13.29 5.51 2.29
CA ASN A 141 -13.53 5.80 0.87
C ASN A 141 -12.54 5.08 -0.06
N MET A 142 -11.76 4.14 0.49
CA MET A 142 -10.72 3.40 -0.22
C MET A 142 -9.56 4.28 -0.71
N ILE A 143 -9.37 5.44 -0.11
CA ILE A 143 -8.25 6.34 -0.41
C ILE A 143 -7.01 5.88 0.39
N PRO A 144 -5.85 5.71 -0.23
CA PRO A 144 -4.62 5.39 0.49
C PRO A 144 -4.22 6.49 1.47
N ILE A 145 -4.10 6.16 2.75
CA ILE A 145 -3.75 7.07 3.83
C ILE A 145 -2.46 6.68 4.55
N GLY A 146 -1.88 5.55 4.16
CA GLY A 146 -0.60 5.14 4.69
C GLY A 146 -0.05 3.91 4.02
N MET A 147 1.28 3.85 4.00
CA MET A 147 2.03 2.77 3.39
C MET A 147 3.23 2.42 4.28
N LYS A 148 3.50 1.14 4.43
CA LYS A 148 4.68 0.66 5.16
C LYS A 148 5.40 -0.42 4.37
N MET A 149 6.67 -0.16 4.05
CA MET A 149 7.57 -1.19 3.52
C MET A 149 8.29 -1.90 4.67
N TYR A 150 8.46 -3.22 4.53
CA TYR A 150 9.14 -4.05 5.52
C TYR A 150 9.94 -5.18 4.86
N PRO A 151 11.01 -5.66 5.52
CA PRO A 151 11.82 -6.78 5.02
C PRO A 151 10.98 -8.04 4.78
N GLY A 152 11.28 -8.76 3.71
CA GLY A 152 10.50 -9.93 3.28
C GLY A 152 10.47 -11.09 4.26
N ASN A 153 11.38 -11.15 5.22
CA ASN A 153 11.39 -12.14 6.29
C ASN A 153 10.59 -11.71 7.54
N GLU A 154 10.01 -10.52 7.57
CA GLU A 154 9.15 -10.07 8.65
C GLU A 154 7.71 -10.59 8.49
N SER A 155 7.04 -10.80 9.61
CA SER A 155 5.63 -11.20 9.62
C SER A 155 4.72 -9.99 9.35
N GLU A 156 3.69 -10.17 8.52
CA GLU A 156 2.66 -9.16 8.23
C GLU A 156 1.88 -8.70 9.48
N LYS A 157 1.69 -9.60 10.47
CA LYS A 157 0.85 -9.33 11.65
C LYS A 157 1.33 -8.19 12.54
N PRO A 158 2.64 -8.03 12.84
CA PRO A 158 3.14 -6.86 13.55
C PRO A 158 3.09 -5.57 12.72
N VAL A 159 3.18 -5.67 11.39
CA VAL A 159 3.16 -4.51 10.48
C VAL A 159 1.82 -3.77 10.56
N LEU A 160 0.69 -4.50 10.58
CA LEU A 160 -0.64 -3.91 10.77
C LEU A 160 -0.68 -2.97 11.98
N ARG A 161 -0.29 -3.46 13.17
CA ARG A 161 -0.34 -2.69 14.42
C ARG A 161 0.47 -1.42 14.34
N LYS A 162 1.74 -1.58 13.93
CA LYS A 162 2.66 -0.45 13.82
C LYS A 162 2.16 0.59 12.83
N THR A 163 1.67 0.17 11.67
CA THR A 163 1.18 1.08 10.64
C THR A 163 -0.04 1.86 11.12
N ILE A 164 -1.01 1.20 11.78
CA ILE A 164 -2.20 1.90 12.30
C ILE A 164 -1.82 2.88 13.40
N GLN A 165 -0.94 2.49 14.32
CA GLN A 165 -0.49 3.38 15.39
C GLN A 165 0.28 4.60 14.85
N ASP A 166 1.23 4.38 13.93
CA ASP A 166 1.98 5.45 13.29
C ASP A 166 1.03 6.43 12.59
N LEU A 167 0.03 5.92 11.88
CA LEU A 167 -0.94 6.73 11.16
C LEU A 167 -1.90 7.51 12.07
N LYS A 168 -2.44 6.89 13.10
CA LYS A 168 -3.25 7.59 14.08
C LYS A 168 -2.48 8.76 14.67
N LYS A 169 -1.21 8.54 15.01
CA LYS A 169 -0.33 9.56 15.57
C LYS A 169 0.00 10.67 14.56
N GLN A 170 0.37 10.31 13.33
CA GLN A 170 0.74 11.28 12.28
C GLN A 170 -0.45 12.14 11.82
N ASN A 171 -1.64 11.57 11.82
CA ASN A 171 -2.85 12.25 11.34
C ASN A 171 -3.71 12.85 12.46
N ASN A 172 -3.25 12.81 13.72
CA ASN A 172 -4.01 13.25 14.90
C ASN A 172 -5.42 12.65 14.91
N ILE A 173 -5.53 11.34 14.67
CA ILE A 173 -6.80 10.62 14.65
C ILE A 173 -7.16 10.27 16.10
N ASP A 174 -7.92 11.13 16.77
CA ASP A 174 -8.37 10.96 18.16
C ASP A 174 -9.68 10.17 18.26
N GLY A 175 -10.02 9.36 17.31
CA GLY A 175 -11.28 8.65 17.25
C GLY A 175 -11.15 7.14 17.22
N ARG A 176 -12.29 6.48 17.49
CA ARG A 176 -12.46 5.05 17.25
C ARG A 176 -12.50 4.79 15.75
N THR A 177 -11.70 3.84 15.28
CA THR A 177 -11.81 3.28 13.92
C THR A 177 -12.23 1.82 13.98
N ILE A 178 -12.75 1.29 12.88
CA ILE A 178 -12.97 -0.16 12.69
C ILE A 178 -11.92 -0.66 11.71
N GLN A 179 -11.01 -1.48 12.20
CA GLN A 179 -9.94 -2.07 11.41
C GLN A 179 -10.47 -3.28 10.64
N ILE A 180 -10.35 -3.25 9.32
CA ILE A 180 -10.80 -4.35 8.45
C ILE A 180 -9.57 -4.96 7.78
N ALA A 181 -9.39 -6.26 7.94
CA ALA A 181 -8.24 -6.96 7.38
C ALA A 181 -8.56 -8.44 7.05
N ASP A 182 -7.74 -9.02 6.17
CA ASP A 182 -7.89 -10.39 5.75
C ASP A 182 -7.48 -11.42 6.84
N LYS A 183 -7.68 -12.72 6.53
CA LYS A 183 -7.36 -13.84 7.43
C LYS A 183 -5.87 -13.95 7.78
N GLY A 184 -4.98 -13.47 6.93
CA GLY A 184 -3.53 -13.50 7.16
C GLY A 184 -3.13 -12.64 8.36
N LEU A 185 -3.89 -11.58 8.60
CA LEU A 185 -3.68 -10.61 9.69
C LEU A 185 -4.47 -10.95 10.96
N ASN A 186 -5.39 -11.92 10.90
CA ASN A 186 -6.16 -12.35 12.04
C ASN A 186 -5.29 -13.12 13.06
N CYS A 187 -5.05 -12.49 14.20
CA CYS A 187 -4.40 -13.13 15.36
C CYS A 187 -4.85 -12.46 16.65
N ALA A 188 -4.80 -13.20 17.75
CA ALA A 188 -5.21 -12.73 19.07
C ALA A 188 -4.56 -11.40 19.46
N ARG A 189 -3.27 -11.20 19.13
CA ARG A 189 -2.55 -9.97 19.46
C ARG A 189 -3.06 -8.76 18.68
N ASN A 190 -3.45 -8.91 17.41
CA ASN A 190 -4.04 -7.83 16.64
C ASN A 190 -5.43 -7.45 17.18
N ILE A 191 -6.20 -8.44 17.61
CA ILE A 191 -7.52 -8.25 18.23
C ILE A 191 -7.37 -7.51 19.56
N LEU A 192 -6.47 -7.98 20.44
CA LEU A 192 -6.22 -7.34 21.73
C LEU A 192 -5.74 -5.90 21.57
N GLU A 193 -4.84 -5.64 20.62
CA GLU A 193 -4.34 -4.29 20.34
C GLU A 193 -5.48 -3.35 19.89
N ALA A 194 -6.38 -3.82 19.03
CA ALA A 194 -7.55 -3.03 18.65
C ALA A 194 -8.44 -2.72 19.85
N ILE A 195 -8.70 -3.70 20.72
CA ILE A 195 -9.50 -3.53 21.93
C ILE A 195 -8.84 -2.54 22.90
N ASP A 196 -7.54 -2.68 23.13
CA ASP A 196 -6.76 -1.82 24.05
C ASP A 196 -6.77 -0.35 23.61
N HIS A 197 -6.85 -0.10 22.29
CA HIS A 197 -6.97 1.24 21.71
C HIS A 197 -8.43 1.68 21.51
N CYS A 198 -9.40 0.96 22.05
CA CYS A 198 -10.84 1.21 21.89
C CYS A 198 -11.30 1.18 20.41
N ASP A 199 -10.56 0.55 19.52
CA ASP A 199 -10.94 0.34 18.13
C ASP A 199 -11.88 -0.86 17.98
N GLY A 200 -12.67 -0.87 16.89
CA GLY A 200 -13.35 -2.07 16.41
C GLY A 200 -12.44 -2.88 15.49
N TYR A 201 -12.84 -4.12 15.23
CA TYR A 201 -12.14 -4.94 14.21
C TYR A 201 -13.11 -5.85 13.48
N ILE A 202 -12.83 -6.08 12.19
CA ILE A 202 -13.48 -7.08 11.32
C ILE A 202 -12.37 -7.84 10.62
N PHE A 203 -12.00 -9.01 11.15
CA PHE A 203 -10.96 -9.84 10.57
C PHE A 203 -11.55 -11.14 10.07
N SER A 204 -11.34 -11.47 8.81
CA SER A 204 -11.81 -12.74 8.27
C SER A 204 -11.10 -13.93 8.92
N LYS A 205 -11.79 -15.05 9.03
CA LYS A 205 -11.26 -16.30 9.57
C LYS A 205 -11.56 -17.44 8.60
N SER A 206 -10.57 -18.28 8.33
CA SER A 206 -10.76 -19.44 7.46
C SER A 206 -11.65 -20.49 8.13
N VAL A 207 -12.74 -20.87 7.49
CA VAL A 207 -13.63 -21.95 7.97
C VAL A 207 -12.86 -23.27 8.20
N LYS A 208 -11.84 -23.55 7.38
CA LYS A 208 -10.98 -24.75 7.52
C LYS A 208 -10.14 -24.75 8.81
N GLN A 209 -9.92 -23.58 9.39
CA GLN A 209 -9.11 -23.41 10.63
C GLN A 209 -9.97 -23.21 11.88
N LEU A 210 -11.29 -23.28 11.75
CA LEU A 210 -12.20 -23.22 12.88
C LEU A 210 -12.12 -24.51 13.71
N SER A 211 -12.35 -24.40 15.02
CA SER A 211 -12.62 -25.56 15.86
C SER A 211 -13.87 -26.31 15.33
N GLU A 212 -14.01 -27.57 15.71
CA GLU A 212 -15.17 -28.37 15.30
C GLU A 212 -16.50 -27.71 15.70
N THR A 213 -16.58 -27.19 16.90
CA THR A 213 -17.76 -26.47 17.42
C THR A 213 -18.08 -25.22 16.60
N GLU A 214 -17.07 -24.36 16.34
CA GLU A 214 -17.25 -23.15 15.54
C GLU A 214 -17.66 -23.49 14.09
N ARG A 215 -17.03 -24.52 13.51
CA ARG A 215 -17.33 -24.95 12.14
C ARG A 215 -18.75 -25.49 12.02
N THR A 216 -19.19 -26.31 12.98
CA THR A 216 -20.57 -26.83 13.04
C THR A 216 -21.55 -25.68 13.12
N TRP A 217 -21.30 -24.68 13.97
CA TRP A 217 -22.15 -23.50 14.11
C TRP A 217 -22.21 -22.66 12.82
N VAL A 218 -21.06 -22.38 12.20
CA VAL A 218 -20.99 -21.57 10.96
C VAL A 218 -21.64 -22.27 9.77
N LEU A 219 -21.73 -23.60 9.76
CA LEU A 219 -22.32 -24.41 8.66
C LEU A 219 -23.78 -24.81 8.93
N LEU A 220 -24.44 -24.28 9.95
CA LEU A 220 -25.85 -24.50 10.20
C LEU A 220 -26.69 -23.76 9.16
N GLU A 221 -27.33 -24.49 8.23
CA GLU A 221 -28.12 -23.92 7.12
C GLU A 221 -29.32 -23.08 7.62
N ASN A 222 -29.90 -23.44 8.76
CA ASN A 222 -31.12 -22.81 9.28
C ASN A 222 -30.97 -21.36 9.75
N ASP A 223 -29.73 -20.89 9.99
CA ASP A 223 -29.45 -19.57 10.55
C ASP A 223 -28.98 -18.54 9.50
N TYR A 224 -28.99 -18.93 8.21
CA TYR A 224 -28.60 -18.06 7.11
C TYR A 224 -29.83 -17.54 6.36
N THR A 225 -29.86 -16.24 6.14
CA THR A 225 -30.81 -15.62 5.22
C THR A 225 -30.12 -15.42 3.88
N PRO A 226 -30.66 -15.94 2.76
CA PRO A 226 -30.09 -15.68 1.45
C PRO A 226 -30.03 -14.18 1.16
N VAL A 227 -28.88 -13.73 0.67
CA VAL A 227 -28.72 -12.39 0.15
C VAL A 227 -29.01 -12.45 -1.36
N TYR A 228 -29.95 -11.63 -1.80
CA TYR A 228 -30.32 -11.54 -3.21
C TYR A 228 -29.65 -10.32 -3.82
N ASP A 229 -29.07 -10.46 -4.99
CA ASP A 229 -28.58 -9.34 -5.78
C ASP A 229 -29.75 -8.47 -6.31
N GLY A 230 -29.43 -7.35 -6.99
CA GLY A 230 -30.45 -6.46 -7.58
C GLY A 230 -31.29 -7.09 -8.71
N SER A 231 -30.93 -8.29 -9.21
CA SER A 231 -31.67 -9.07 -10.19
C SER A 231 -32.64 -10.06 -9.55
N GLY A 232 -32.54 -10.31 -8.25
CA GLY A 232 -33.32 -11.29 -7.49
C GLY A 232 -32.69 -12.69 -7.51
N GLU A 233 -31.47 -12.85 -7.97
CA GLU A 233 -30.70 -14.08 -7.86
C GLU A 233 -29.88 -14.09 -6.54
N ILE A 234 -29.54 -15.29 -6.05
CA ILE A 234 -28.71 -15.45 -4.87
C ILE A 234 -27.27 -15.09 -5.25
N ASP A 235 -26.71 -14.10 -4.57
CA ASP A 235 -25.33 -13.63 -4.75
C ASP A 235 -24.30 -14.63 -4.19
#